data_e1f4b74c3bad973b6889d36a7145188b
#
_entry.id   e1f4b74c3bad973b6889d36a7145188b
#
_cell.length_a   1.000
_cell.length_b   1.000
_cell.length_c   1.000
_cell.angle_alpha   90.00
_cell.angle_beta   90.00
_cell.angle_gamma   90.00
#
_symmetry.space_group_name_H-M   'P 1'
#
loop_
_entity.id
_entity.type
_entity.pdbx_description
1 polymer ?
#
loop_
_entity_poly.entity_id
_entity_poly.type
_entity_poly.pdbx_seq_one_letter_code
_entity_poly.pdbx_strand_id
1 'polypeptide(L)'
;ITAGMIGVGKTTLTGLIADHLGTKAFYEPVGDNPVLPLYYSDPKNYGFLLQIYFLNKRFAMIKKALADDNNVLDRSIYEDALFTKENNAEGNISDTELNVYLQLLDNMMTELTELPKKAPDLMVYSETDFDTILYRIKKRGRDYEQFDHNPELESYYYKMWTAYRKWYDEYDASPKMKIDLQQYDLEKPANQQAVLAQIDSELGKIRNPTTV
;
A
#
# COMPACT_ATOMS: atom_id res chain seq x y z
N ILE A 1 9.39 -0.81 1.89
CA ILE A 1 8.02 -0.92 1.36
C ILE A 1 7.61 0.34 0.63
N THR A 2 6.68 0.23 -0.34
CA THR A 2 5.98 1.36 -0.94
C THR A 2 4.55 1.41 -0.44
N ALA A 3 4.02 2.60 -0.19
CA ALA A 3 2.67 2.84 0.33
C ALA A 3 1.95 3.96 -0.44
N GLY A 4 0.62 4.00 -0.36
CA GLY A 4 -0.20 5.07 -0.93
C GLY A 4 -1.50 4.59 -1.59
N MET A 5 -2.30 5.53 -2.03
CA MET A 5 -3.65 5.33 -2.58
C MET A 5 -3.66 4.43 -3.83
N ILE A 6 -4.79 3.81 -4.12
CA ILE A 6 -5.08 3.17 -5.41
C ILE A 6 -4.83 4.18 -6.54
N GLY A 7 -4.15 3.77 -7.62
CA GLY A 7 -3.87 4.66 -8.76
C GLY A 7 -2.69 5.62 -8.61
N VAL A 8 -2.07 5.75 -7.42
CA VAL A 8 -0.97 6.71 -7.19
C VAL A 8 0.32 6.39 -7.96
N GLY A 9 0.57 5.13 -8.33
CA GLY A 9 1.78 4.71 -9.07
C GLY A 9 2.75 3.85 -8.27
N LYS A 10 2.32 3.29 -7.11
CA LYS A 10 3.16 2.42 -6.25
C LYS A 10 3.87 1.30 -7.01
N THR A 11 3.15 0.54 -7.81
CA THR A 11 3.68 -0.63 -8.51
C THR A 11 4.86 -0.27 -9.41
N THR A 12 4.79 0.86 -10.10
CA THR A 12 5.91 1.39 -10.89
C THR A 12 7.09 1.74 -9.99
N LEU A 13 6.84 2.45 -8.89
CA LEU A 13 7.89 2.82 -7.95
C LEU A 13 8.53 1.59 -7.28
N THR A 14 7.73 0.60 -6.88
CA THR A 14 8.22 -0.67 -6.32
C THR A 14 9.19 -1.36 -7.26
N GLY A 15 8.84 -1.47 -8.55
CA GLY A 15 9.70 -2.04 -9.57
C GLY A 15 11.00 -1.27 -9.74
N LEU A 16 10.92 0.06 -9.85
CA LEU A 16 12.10 0.92 -9.98
C LEU A 16 13.07 0.79 -8.79
N ILE A 17 12.56 0.74 -7.57
CA ILE A 17 13.39 0.56 -6.37
C ILE A 17 14.02 -0.83 -6.36
N ALA A 18 13.26 -1.88 -6.67
CA ALA A 18 13.78 -3.24 -6.68
C ALA A 18 14.88 -3.43 -7.74
N ASP A 19 14.66 -2.93 -8.94
CA ASP A 19 15.66 -2.96 -10.02
C ASP A 19 16.94 -2.20 -9.63
N HIS A 20 16.79 -1.01 -9.02
CA HIS A 20 17.90 -0.18 -8.55
C HIS A 20 18.73 -0.87 -7.45
N LEU A 21 18.06 -1.54 -6.51
CA LEU A 21 18.71 -2.27 -5.42
C LEU A 21 19.20 -3.67 -5.84
N GLY A 22 18.93 -4.11 -7.07
CA GLY A 22 19.29 -5.43 -7.57
C GLY A 22 18.57 -6.57 -6.84
N THR A 23 17.31 -6.37 -6.45
CA THR A 23 16.53 -7.28 -5.61
C THR A 23 15.15 -7.61 -6.19
N LYS A 24 14.30 -8.29 -5.41
CA LYS A 24 12.96 -8.69 -5.83
C LYS A 24 11.89 -7.69 -5.38
N ALA A 25 10.99 -7.39 -6.33
CA ALA A 25 9.72 -6.73 -6.04
C ALA A 25 8.65 -7.78 -5.70
N PHE A 26 7.87 -7.49 -4.66
CA PHE A 26 6.71 -8.28 -4.25
C PHE A 26 5.45 -7.43 -4.45
N TYR A 27 4.72 -7.74 -5.52
CA TYR A 27 3.52 -6.97 -5.90
C TYR A 27 2.27 -7.47 -5.21
N GLU A 28 1.34 -6.55 -4.96
CA GLU A 28 0.01 -6.89 -4.46
C GLU A 28 -0.72 -7.82 -5.45
N PRO A 29 -1.27 -8.95 -5.01
CA PRO A 29 -1.92 -9.94 -5.87
C PRO A 29 -3.34 -9.48 -6.27
N VAL A 30 -3.41 -8.50 -7.18
CA VAL A 30 -4.68 -7.92 -7.67
C VAL A 30 -5.21 -8.70 -8.87
N GLY A 31 -4.32 -9.15 -9.79
CA GLY A 31 -4.72 -9.76 -11.05
C GLY A 31 -5.49 -11.09 -10.89
N ASP A 32 -5.09 -11.91 -9.94
CA ASP A 32 -5.67 -13.22 -9.67
C ASP A 32 -6.58 -13.22 -8.42
N ASN A 33 -7.06 -12.04 -7.99
CA ASN A 33 -7.91 -11.93 -6.82
C ASN A 33 -9.38 -12.24 -7.17
N PRO A 34 -9.92 -13.40 -6.77
CA PRO A 34 -11.28 -13.78 -7.12
C PRO A 34 -12.35 -12.99 -6.34
N VAL A 35 -11.97 -12.32 -5.25
CA VAL A 35 -12.90 -11.61 -4.36
C VAL A 35 -13.05 -10.14 -4.79
N LEU A 36 -12.04 -9.57 -5.43
CA LEU A 36 -12.02 -8.14 -5.75
C LEU A 36 -13.18 -7.71 -6.66
N PRO A 37 -13.52 -8.41 -7.76
CA PRO A 37 -14.70 -8.08 -8.58
C PRO A 37 -16.02 -8.21 -7.80
N LEU A 38 -16.12 -9.20 -6.91
CA LEU A 38 -17.29 -9.41 -6.06
C LEU A 38 -17.48 -8.26 -5.08
N TYR A 39 -16.39 -7.79 -4.47
CA TYR A 39 -16.40 -6.64 -3.57
C TYR A 39 -16.92 -5.37 -4.27
N TYR A 40 -16.41 -5.06 -5.46
CA TYR A 40 -16.88 -3.88 -6.19
C TYR A 40 -18.35 -3.97 -6.64
N SER A 41 -18.90 -5.18 -6.80
CA SER A 41 -20.31 -5.38 -7.10
C SER A 41 -21.20 -5.34 -5.86
N ASP A 42 -20.71 -5.78 -4.70
CA ASP A 42 -21.44 -5.86 -3.44
C ASP A 42 -20.50 -5.74 -2.23
N PRO A 43 -20.10 -4.50 -1.88
CA PRO A 43 -19.16 -4.25 -0.79
C PRO A 43 -19.63 -4.79 0.56
N LYS A 44 -20.94 -4.79 0.83
CA LYS A 44 -21.51 -5.26 2.11
C LYS A 44 -21.34 -6.75 2.34
N ASN A 45 -21.50 -7.54 1.29
CA ASN A 45 -21.38 -8.99 1.41
C ASN A 45 -19.95 -9.48 1.28
N TYR A 46 -19.08 -8.73 0.61
CA TYR A 46 -17.72 -9.19 0.29
C TYR A 46 -16.61 -8.34 0.93
N GLY A 47 -16.95 -7.25 1.64
CA GLY A 47 -15.96 -6.37 2.25
C GLY A 47 -15.05 -7.09 3.23
N PHE A 48 -15.60 -7.80 4.19
CA PHE A 48 -14.82 -8.57 5.17
C PHE A 48 -13.99 -9.67 4.50
N LEU A 49 -14.59 -10.44 3.58
CA LEU A 49 -13.89 -11.51 2.86
C LEU A 49 -12.68 -10.96 2.08
N LEU A 50 -12.84 -9.80 1.43
CA LEU A 50 -11.76 -9.15 0.70
C LEU A 50 -10.60 -8.77 1.62
N GLN A 51 -10.89 -8.19 2.79
CA GLN A 51 -9.84 -7.79 3.73
C GLN A 51 -9.10 -9.00 4.30
N ILE A 52 -9.78 -10.09 4.63
CA ILE A 52 -9.16 -11.36 5.05
C ILE A 52 -8.29 -11.95 3.93
N TYR A 53 -8.76 -11.90 2.67
CA TYR A 53 -7.97 -12.36 1.52
C TYR A 53 -6.66 -11.58 1.39
N PHE A 54 -6.71 -10.25 1.42
CA PHE A 54 -5.53 -9.42 1.33
C PHE A 54 -4.58 -9.63 2.51
N LEU A 55 -5.09 -9.66 3.73
CA LEU A 55 -4.30 -9.90 4.94
C LEU A 55 -3.52 -11.22 4.85
N ASN A 56 -4.19 -12.31 4.47
CA ASN A 56 -3.56 -13.63 4.30
C ASN A 56 -2.45 -13.60 3.23
N LYS A 57 -2.73 -13.01 2.06
CA LYS A 57 -1.74 -12.89 0.98
C LYS A 57 -0.56 -12.01 1.38
N ARG A 58 -0.82 -10.91 2.06
CA ARG A 58 0.20 -9.98 2.57
C ARG A 58 1.13 -10.66 3.56
N PHE A 59 0.58 -11.36 4.54
CA PHE A 59 1.35 -12.09 5.53
C PHE A 59 2.25 -13.15 4.89
N ALA A 60 1.72 -13.92 3.94
CA ALA A 60 2.52 -14.89 3.18
C ALA A 60 3.64 -14.23 2.37
N MET A 61 3.37 -13.04 1.83
CA MET A 61 4.33 -12.25 1.04
C MET A 61 5.44 -11.68 1.91
N ILE A 62 5.12 -11.14 3.09
CA ILE A 62 6.10 -10.66 4.07
C ILE A 62 7.08 -11.78 4.44
N LYS A 63 6.59 -12.97 4.77
CA LYS A 63 7.46 -14.12 5.10
C LYS A 63 8.43 -14.48 3.97
N LYS A 64 8.01 -14.35 2.71
CA LYS A 64 8.90 -14.58 1.57
C LYS A 64 9.90 -13.44 1.36
N ALA A 65 9.46 -12.21 1.60
CA ALA A 65 10.29 -11.02 1.40
C ALA A 65 11.43 -10.94 2.43
N LEU A 66 11.25 -11.49 3.63
CA LEU A 66 12.27 -11.55 4.69
C LEU A 66 13.49 -12.43 4.34
N ALA A 67 13.48 -13.12 3.20
CA ALA A 67 14.64 -13.88 2.73
C ALA A 67 15.82 -12.98 2.28
N ASP A 68 15.59 -11.70 2.01
CA ASP A 68 16.59 -10.71 1.64
C ASP A 68 16.17 -9.33 2.15
N ASP A 69 17.05 -8.64 2.85
CA ASP A 69 16.82 -7.35 3.48
C ASP A 69 16.55 -6.21 2.50
N ASN A 70 16.94 -6.35 1.23
CA ASN A 70 16.70 -5.35 0.20
C ASN A 70 15.39 -5.55 -0.57
N ASN A 71 14.65 -6.64 -0.32
CA ASN A 71 13.39 -6.89 -0.99
C ASN A 71 12.38 -5.75 -0.80
N VAL A 72 11.63 -5.44 -1.86
CA VAL A 72 10.69 -4.33 -1.90
C VAL A 72 9.26 -4.85 -2.02
N LEU A 73 8.37 -4.42 -1.13
CA LEU A 73 6.96 -4.81 -1.14
C LEU A 73 6.08 -3.65 -1.60
N ASP A 74 5.15 -3.94 -2.52
CA ASP A 74 4.04 -3.05 -2.89
C ASP A 74 2.93 -3.19 -1.84
N ARG A 75 2.75 -2.17 -1.04
CA ARG A 75 1.93 -2.07 0.17
C ARG A 75 2.48 -2.79 1.39
N SER A 76 1.91 -2.44 2.51
CA SER A 76 2.22 -2.98 3.82
C SER A 76 1.00 -3.54 4.53
N ILE A 77 1.24 -4.41 5.50
CA ILE A 77 0.20 -4.91 6.41
C ILE A 77 -0.46 -3.79 7.24
N TYR A 78 0.26 -2.67 7.43
CA TYR A 78 -0.25 -1.49 8.13
C TYR A 78 -1.34 -0.75 7.33
N GLU A 79 -1.28 -0.78 5.99
CA GLU A 79 -2.31 -0.21 5.11
C GLU A 79 -3.58 -1.07 5.07
N ASP A 80 -3.45 -2.38 5.25
CA ASP A 80 -4.60 -3.29 5.25
C ASP A 80 -5.59 -2.94 6.37
N ALA A 81 -5.10 -2.50 7.54
CA ALA A 81 -5.94 -2.01 8.62
C ALA A 81 -6.69 -0.72 8.25
N LEU A 82 -6.09 0.17 7.46
CA LEU A 82 -6.75 1.40 6.97
C LEU A 82 -7.96 1.04 6.11
N PHE A 83 -7.78 0.16 5.11
CA PHE A 83 -8.90 -0.27 4.25
C PHE A 83 -10.03 -0.92 5.03
N THR A 84 -9.72 -1.74 6.04
CA THR A 84 -10.73 -2.39 6.87
C THR A 84 -11.52 -1.39 7.69
N LYS A 85 -10.85 -0.39 8.29
CA LYS A 85 -11.49 0.67 9.07
C LYS A 85 -12.38 1.56 8.20
N GLU A 86 -11.93 1.93 7.00
CA GLU A 86 -12.75 2.73 6.07
C GLU A 86 -13.98 1.93 5.60
N ASN A 87 -13.86 0.63 5.32
CA ASN A 87 -15.01 -0.21 4.99
C ASN A 87 -15.99 -0.36 6.17
N ASN A 88 -15.51 -0.36 7.41
CA ASN A 88 -16.38 -0.34 8.59
C ASN A 88 -17.11 1.01 8.71
N ALA A 89 -16.42 2.12 8.52
CA ALA A 89 -17.02 3.46 8.55
C ALA A 89 -18.10 3.65 7.46
N GLU A 90 -17.96 2.98 6.31
CA GLU A 90 -18.95 2.94 5.22
C GLU A 90 -20.09 1.93 5.47
N GLY A 91 -20.04 1.16 6.55
CA GLY A 91 -21.03 0.12 6.87
C GLY A 91 -20.96 -1.12 5.99
N ASN A 92 -19.84 -1.34 5.30
CA ASN A 92 -19.57 -2.53 4.50
C ASN A 92 -19.01 -3.69 5.35
N ILE A 93 -18.45 -3.37 6.52
CA ILE A 93 -17.93 -4.31 7.51
C ILE A 93 -18.53 -3.93 8.85
N SER A 94 -19.09 -4.89 9.58
CA SER A 94 -19.64 -4.68 10.91
C SER A 94 -18.54 -4.45 11.97
N ASP A 95 -18.89 -3.86 13.10
CA ASP A 95 -17.95 -3.70 14.23
C ASP A 95 -17.40 -5.04 14.74
N THR A 96 -18.22 -6.09 14.70
CA THR A 96 -17.80 -7.45 15.08
C THR A 96 -16.74 -7.97 14.13
N GLU A 97 -16.93 -7.82 12.81
CA GLU A 97 -15.96 -8.24 11.79
C GLU A 97 -14.67 -7.41 11.87
N LEU A 98 -14.78 -6.09 12.08
CA LEU A 98 -13.61 -5.24 12.30
C LEU A 98 -12.80 -5.70 13.52
N ASN A 99 -13.46 -6.00 14.64
CA ASN A 99 -12.77 -6.47 15.84
C ASN A 99 -12.07 -7.82 15.62
N VAL A 100 -12.73 -8.76 14.93
CA VAL A 100 -12.12 -10.06 14.56
C VAL A 100 -10.91 -9.85 13.64
N TYR A 101 -11.03 -8.97 12.65
CA TYR A 101 -9.93 -8.63 11.76
C TYR A 101 -8.73 -8.06 12.52
N LEU A 102 -8.95 -7.09 13.42
CA LEU A 102 -7.88 -6.46 14.20
C LEU A 102 -7.19 -7.44 15.14
N GLN A 103 -7.93 -8.36 15.75
CA GLN A 103 -7.34 -9.43 16.57
C GLN A 103 -6.49 -10.39 15.73
N LEU A 104 -6.96 -10.76 14.52
CA LEU A 104 -6.19 -11.60 13.61
C LEU A 104 -4.91 -10.89 13.16
N LEU A 105 -5.00 -9.61 12.82
CA LEU A 105 -3.86 -8.78 12.46
C LEU A 105 -2.83 -8.72 13.59
N ASP A 106 -3.28 -8.48 14.83
CA ASP A 106 -2.41 -8.41 16.00
C ASP A 106 -1.68 -9.76 16.26
N ASN A 107 -2.39 -10.88 16.15
CA ASN A 107 -1.77 -12.20 16.22
C ASN A 107 -0.70 -12.41 15.14
N MET A 108 -1.01 -12.04 13.88
CA MET A 108 -0.02 -12.13 12.79
C MET A 108 1.19 -11.22 13.01
N MET A 109 0.98 -10.02 13.56
CA MET A 109 2.07 -9.11 13.89
C MET A 109 2.93 -9.62 15.05
N THR A 110 2.33 -10.31 16.01
CA THR A 110 3.05 -10.97 17.10
C THR A 110 3.94 -12.10 16.56
N GLU A 111 3.44 -12.94 15.67
CA GLU A 111 4.23 -13.98 14.99
C GLU A 111 5.43 -13.39 14.22
N LEU A 112 5.23 -12.24 13.55
CA LEU A 112 6.32 -11.55 12.84
C LEU A 112 7.40 -11.03 13.81
N THR A 113 7.09 -10.86 15.12
CA THR A 113 8.05 -10.37 16.13
C THR A 113 9.15 -11.39 16.39
N GLU A 114 8.88 -12.67 16.19
CA GLU A 114 9.87 -13.75 16.33
C GLU A 114 10.80 -13.84 15.10
N LEU A 115 10.50 -13.12 14.04
CA LEU A 115 11.34 -13.02 12.85
C LEU A 115 12.38 -11.90 13.03
N PRO A 116 13.56 -11.98 12.39
CA PRO A 116 14.67 -11.04 12.59
C PRO A 116 14.33 -9.58 12.28
N LYS A 117 13.29 -9.33 11.48
CA LYS A 117 12.83 -8.00 11.07
C LYS A 117 11.31 -7.92 11.07
N LYS A 118 10.76 -7.16 11.98
CA LYS A 118 9.31 -6.93 12.12
C LYS A 118 8.82 -5.77 11.26
N ALA A 119 9.57 -4.69 11.19
CA ALA A 119 9.25 -3.48 10.47
C ALA A 119 10.14 -3.33 9.23
N PRO A 120 9.67 -2.64 8.18
CA PRO A 120 10.53 -2.29 7.05
C PRO A 120 11.64 -1.33 7.47
N ASP A 121 12.77 -1.30 6.75
CA ASP A 121 13.81 -0.29 6.96
C ASP A 121 13.29 1.10 6.65
N LEU A 122 12.50 1.21 5.57
CA LEU A 122 11.94 2.48 5.10
C LEU A 122 10.55 2.25 4.47
N MET A 123 9.61 3.11 4.83
CA MET A 123 8.34 3.23 4.14
C MET A 123 8.38 4.44 3.20
N VAL A 124 8.22 4.20 1.89
CA VAL A 124 8.15 5.23 0.84
C VAL A 124 6.69 5.46 0.48
N TYR A 125 6.12 6.54 0.98
CA TYR A 125 4.75 6.94 0.70
C TYR A 125 4.67 7.75 -0.58
N SER A 126 3.87 7.30 -1.53
CA SER A 126 3.57 8.00 -2.78
C SER A 126 2.33 8.86 -2.62
N GLU A 127 2.43 10.13 -2.97
CA GLU A 127 1.32 11.09 -2.98
C GLU A 127 1.17 11.73 -4.36
N THR A 128 -0.06 12.11 -4.72
CA THR A 128 -0.39 12.97 -5.86
C THR A 128 -1.76 13.62 -5.63
N ASP A 129 -2.18 14.57 -6.46
CA ASP A 129 -3.52 15.13 -6.42
C ASP A 129 -4.60 14.12 -6.80
N PHE A 130 -5.84 14.42 -6.43
CA PHE A 130 -6.96 13.51 -6.63
C PHE A 130 -7.33 13.34 -8.11
N ASP A 131 -7.22 14.39 -8.91
CA ASP A 131 -7.53 14.35 -10.36
C ASP A 131 -6.55 13.42 -11.08
N THR A 132 -5.28 13.44 -10.71
CA THR A 132 -4.26 12.51 -11.22
C THR A 132 -4.57 11.06 -10.82
N ILE A 133 -5.06 10.80 -9.61
CA ILE A 133 -5.53 9.47 -9.17
C ILE A 133 -6.64 8.98 -10.09
N LEU A 134 -7.68 9.79 -10.29
CA LEU A 134 -8.82 9.45 -11.14
C LEU A 134 -8.40 9.19 -12.59
N TYR A 135 -7.54 10.06 -13.14
CA TYR A 135 -6.99 9.87 -14.49
C TYR A 135 -6.24 8.53 -14.62
N ARG A 136 -5.39 8.18 -13.64
CA ARG A 136 -4.62 6.93 -13.67
C ARG A 136 -5.48 5.69 -13.50
N ILE A 137 -6.55 5.74 -12.69
CA ILE A 137 -7.53 4.67 -12.55
C ILE A 137 -8.24 4.43 -13.89
N LYS A 138 -8.71 5.50 -14.56
CA LYS A 138 -9.32 5.43 -15.90
C LYS A 138 -8.35 4.87 -16.93
N LYS A 139 -7.12 5.40 -17.01
CA LYS A 139 -6.07 4.94 -17.93
C LYS A 139 -5.75 3.45 -17.75
N ARG A 140 -5.78 2.94 -16.52
CA ARG A 140 -5.55 1.53 -16.22
C ARG A 140 -6.66 0.61 -16.74
N GLY A 141 -7.90 1.07 -16.78
CA GLY A 141 -9.02 0.44 -17.49
C GLY A 141 -9.52 -0.87 -16.87
N ARG A 142 -9.42 -1.07 -15.54
CA ARG A 142 -10.04 -2.22 -14.88
C ARG A 142 -11.53 -1.94 -14.73
N ASP A 143 -12.38 -2.78 -15.33
CA ASP A 143 -13.82 -2.55 -15.42
C ASP A 143 -14.50 -2.27 -14.07
N TYR A 144 -14.15 -3.04 -13.04
CA TYR A 144 -14.71 -2.90 -11.68
C TYR A 144 -14.21 -1.65 -10.93
N GLU A 145 -13.18 -0.97 -11.41
CA GLU A 145 -12.65 0.27 -10.82
C GLU A 145 -13.17 1.53 -11.53
N GLN A 146 -13.94 1.39 -12.63
CA GLN A 146 -14.42 2.55 -13.39
C GLN A 146 -15.59 3.21 -12.67
N PHE A 147 -15.52 4.53 -12.52
CA PHE A 147 -16.46 5.33 -11.73
C PHE A 147 -17.32 6.26 -12.57
N ASP A 148 -17.19 6.29 -13.91
CA ASP A 148 -17.91 7.21 -14.81
C ASP A 148 -19.44 7.15 -14.65
N HIS A 149 -19.98 6.03 -14.18
CA HIS A 149 -21.40 5.82 -13.92
C HIS A 149 -21.68 5.38 -12.48
N ASN A 150 -20.69 5.57 -11.58
CA ASN A 150 -20.79 5.18 -10.18
C ASN A 150 -20.23 6.29 -9.26
N PRO A 151 -21.04 7.31 -8.92
CA PRO A 151 -20.63 8.41 -8.05
C PRO A 151 -20.23 7.96 -6.63
N GLU A 152 -20.77 6.84 -6.16
CA GLU A 152 -20.43 6.28 -4.84
C GLU A 152 -18.97 5.78 -4.83
N LEU A 153 -18.52 5.19 -5.94
CA LEU A 153 -17.15 4.74 -6.08
C LEU A 153 -16.15 5.91 -6.16
N GLU A 154 -16.50 6.99 -6.85
CA GLU A 154 -15.67 8.21 -6.85
C GLU A 154 -15.59 8.83 -5.46
N SER A 155 -16.71 8.89 -4.74
CA SER A 155 -16.75 9.34 -3.34
C SER A 155 -15.88 8.47 -2.44
N TYR A 156 -15.93 7.15 -2.60
CA TYR A 156 -15.07 6.21 -1.91
C TYR A 156 -13.58 6.49 -2.18
N TYR A 157 -13.20 6.73 -3.45
CA TYR A 157 -11.80 7.08 -3.78
C TYR A 157 -11.37 8.40 -3.12
N TYR A 158 -12.23 9.40 -3.06
CA TYR A 158 -11.92 10.65 -2.38
C TYR A 158 -11.70 10.46 -0.87
N LYS A 159 -12.55 9.68 -0.21
CA LYS A 159 -12.40 9.34 1.21
C LYS A 159 -11.09 8.59 1.46
N MET A 160 -10.79 7.57 0.66
CA MET A 160 -9.53 6.84 0.75
C MET A 160 -8.31 7.75 0.53
N TRP A 161 -8.35 8.65 -0.45
CA TRP A 161 -7.28 9.61 -0.70
C TRP A 161 -7.03 10.53 0.50
N THR A 162 -8.08 10.97 1.16
CA THR A 162 -8.00 11.77 2.39
C THR A 162 -7.49 10.95 3.58
N ALA A 163 -8.00 9.72 3.75
CA ALA A 163 -7.63 8.83 4.83
C ALA A 163 -6.14 8.43 4.77
N TYR A 164 -5.59 8.24 3.58
CA TYR A 164 -4.17 7.93 3.39
C TYR A 164 -3.23 9.04 3.90
N ARG A 165 -3.60 10.31 3.75
CA ARG A 165 -2.80 11.43 4.27
C ARG A 165 -2.71 11.40 5.78
N LYS A 166 -3.87 11.23 6.44
CA LYS A 166 -3.93 11.07 7.88
C LYS A 166 -3.15 9.84 8.34
N TRP A 167 -3.34 8.71 7.67
CA TRP A 167 -2.62 7.49 7.99
C TRP A 167 -1.09 7.66 7.88
N TYR A 168 -0.62 8.36 6.85
CA TYR A 168 0.82 8.64 6.71
C TYR A 168 1.35 9.46 7.89
N ASP A 169 0.62 10.47 8.32
CA ASP A 169 1.04 11.31 9.45
C ASP A 169 1.13 10.50 10.75
N GLU A 170 0.19 9.59 10.96
CA GLU A 170 0.08 8.71 12.14
C GLU A 170 1.01 7.48 12.10
N TYR A 171 1.55 7.11 10.93
CA TYR A 171 2.43 5.93 10.81
C TYR A 171 3.76 6.15 11.53
N ASP A 172 4.12 5.21 12.42
CA ASP A 172 5.32 5.25 13.26
C ASP A 172 6.08 3.91 13.35
N ALA A 173 5.65 2.89 12.62
CA ALA A 173 6.22 1.55 12.69
C ALA A 173 7.65 1.45 12.12
N SER A 174 8.07 2.40 11.28
CA SER A 174 9.42 2.50 10.72
C SER A 174 9.73 3.93 10.28
N PRO A 175 11.00 4.25 9.95
CA PRO A 175 11.33 5.43 9.18
C PRO A 175 10.45 5.55 7.94
N LYS A 176 10.04 6.78 7.61
CA LYS A 176 9.15 7.06 6.49
C LYS A 176 9.62 8.26 5.69
N MET A 177 9.35 8.24 4.39
CA MET A 177 9.53 9.39 3.51
C MET A 177 8.35 9.52 2.56
N LYS A 178 8.16 10.73 2.03
CA LYS A 178 7.10 11.04 1.06
C LYS A 178 7.72 11.38 -0.29
N ILE A 179 7.14 10.83 -1.36
CA ILE A 179 7.45 11.18 -2.75
C ILE A 179 6.19 11.74 -3.41
N ASP A 180 6.28 12.98 -3.87
CA ASP A 180 5.23 13.64 -4.64
C ASP A 180 5.31 13.23 -6.12
N LEU A 181 4.42 12.31 -6.54
CA LEU A 181 4.34 11.82 -7.92
C LEU A 181 3.56 12.75 -8.87
N GLN A 182 3.15 13.93 -8.41
CA GLN A 182 2.77 15.05 -9.28
C GLN A 182 4.01 15.79 -9.76
N GLN A 183 4.98 15.98 -8.88
CA GLN A 183 6.25 16.61 -9.19
C GLN A 183 7.18 15.69 -9.99
N TYR A 184 7.19 14.39 -9.66
CA TYR A 184 8.06 13.39 -10.28
C TYR A 184 7.26 12.42 -11.16
N ASP A 185 7.19 12.71 -12.46
CA ASP A 185 6.66 11.79 -13.45
C ASP A 185 7.63 10.62 -13.66
N LEU A 186 7.26 9.44 -13.18
CA LEU A 186 8.12 8.24 -13.26
C LEU A 186 8.21 7.64 -14.68
N GLU A 187 7.52 8.18 -15.67
CA GLU A 187 7.76 7.83 -17.08
C GLU A 187 9.05 8.49 -17.61
N LYS A 188 9.60 9.49 -16.90
CA LYS A 188 10.80 10.25 -17.28
C LYS A 188 12.04 9.72 -16.54
N PRO A 189 13.09 9.26 -17.25
CA PRO A 189 14.32 8.72 -16.62
C PRO A 189 14.99 9.68 -15.62
N ALA A 190 15.00 10.98 -15.91
CA ALA A 190 15.60 11.97 -15.00
C ALA A 190 14.85 12.05 -13.65
N ASN A 191 13.50 11.91 -13.67
CA ASN A 191 12.70 11.89 -12.44
C ASN A 191 12.88 10.57 -11.67
N GLN A 192 13.00 9.45 -12.38
CA GLN A 192 13.34 8.16 -11.74
C GLN A 192 14.65 8.28 -10.97
N GLN A 193 15.71 8.81 -11.59
CA GLN A 193 17.01 9.01 -10.96
C GLN A 193 16.92 9.94 -9.73
N ALA A 194 16.15 11.05 -9.84
CA ALA A 194 15.97 11.98 -8.74
C ALA A 194 15.26 11.35 -7.54
N VAL A 195 14.22 10.52 -7.79
CA VAL A 195 13.50 9.80 -6.75
C VAL A 195 14.39 8.73 -6.10
N LEU A 196 15.11 7.94 -6.91
CA LEU A 196 16.01 6.91 -6.39
C LEU A 196 17.15 7.50 -5.56
N ALA A 197 17.71 8.64 -5.96
CA ALA A 197 18.74 9.34 -5.18
C ALA A 197 18.22 9.82 -3.80
N GLN A 198 16.96 10.24 -3.71
CA GLN A 198 16.34 10.57 -2.41
C GLN A 198 16.21 9.34 -1.53
N ILE A 199 15.76 8.21 -2.10
CA ILE A 199 15.61 6.94 -1.39
C ILE A 199 16.97 6.43 -0.90
N ASP A 200 18.01 6.47 -1.74
CA ASP A 200 19.38 6.10 -1.34
C ASP A 200 19.89 6.94 -0.18
N SER A 201 19.63 8.25 -0.22
CA SER A 201 20.01 9.17 0.86
C SER A 201 19.34 8.77 2.19
N GLU A 202 18.04 8.47 2.18
CA GLU A 202 17.33 8.05 3.40
C GLU A 202 17.79 6.66 3.89
N LEU A 203 17.94 5.69 2.99
CA LEU A 203 18.47 4.37 3.34
C LEU A 203 19.90 4.45 3.89
N GLY A 204 20.73 5.34 3.34
CA GLY A 204 22.08 5.58 3.82
C GLY A 204 22.10 6.08 5.27
N LYS A 205 21.21 7.00 5.64
CA LYS A 205 21.07 7.49 7.02
C LYS A 205 20.63 6.39 8.00
N ILE A 206 19.70 5.53 7.56
CA ILE A 206 19.14 4.44 8.38
C ILE A 206 20.18 3.35 8.61
N ARG A 207 20.89 2.96 7.55
CA ARG A 207 21.85 1.84 7.59
C ARG A 207 23.22 2.20 8.18
N ASN A 208 23.58 3.49 8.13
CA ASN A 208 24.81 4.03 8.68
C ASN A 208 24.50 5.21 9.63
N PRO A 209 23.83 4.94 10.77
CA PRO A 209 23.55 6.01 11.71
C PRO A 209 24.88 6.61 12.18
N THR A 210 25.10 7.90 11.90
CA THR A 210 26.27 8.62 12.41
C THR A 210 26.17 8.59 13.94
N THR A 211 27.07 7.87 14.58
CA THR A 211 27.17 7.87 16.04
C THR A 211 27.49 9.29 16.49
N VAL A 212 26.54 9.97 17.10
CA VAL A 212 26.72 11.29 17.76
C VAL A 212 27.18 11.05 19.19
#